data_e8dd6e8adb87318bf2f938e7baa5226b
#
_entry.id   e8dd6e8adb87318bf2f938e7baa5226b
#
_cell.length_a   1.000
_cell.length_b   1.000
_cell.length_c   1.000
_cell.angle_alpha   90.00
_cell.angle_beta   90.00
_cell.angle_gamma   90.00
#
_symmetry.space_group_name_H-M   'P 1'
#
loop_
_entity.id
_entity.type
_entity.pdbx_description
1 polymer ?
#
loop_
_entity_poly.entity_id
_entity_poly.type
_entity_poly.pdbx_seq_one_letter_code
_entity_poly.pdbx_strand_id
1 'polypeptide(L)'
;LFMLTACGGGGGAVITKNDLAEPGTDGVAPTLLSVTMKMSRDKDPKANGTVKLGQAVRIDIEASEAIMKPEVLVNSMPADEIGGKVGDWYAIYNMTEADAEGDVTFSIAFEDTSGEAGVSVSETTDGSAVTYCREGCSTGDSSLAGEWKLAGEGAASVGPSAGSAEWWASTSANGGGPAERACWFDDVFYFSE
;
A
#
# COMPACT_ATOMS: atom_id res chain seq x y z
N LEU A 1 -0.33 -58.34 -23.24
CA LEU A 1 0.79 -57.43 -23.45
C LEU A 1 0.32 -56.34 -24.41
N PHE A 2 -0.08 -55.18 -23.90
CA PHE A 2 -0.38 -54.03 -24.75
C PHE A 2 0.62 -52.93 -24.43
N MET A 3 1.50 -52.60 -25.39
CA MET A 3 2.29 -51.39 -25.33
C MET A 3 1.47 -50.24 -25.88
N LEU A 4 1.25 -49.17 -25.11
CA LEU A 4 0.82 -47.88 -25.55
C LEU A 4 2.03 -46.94 -25.58
N THR A 5 2.47 -46.60 -26.77
CA THR A 5 3.40 -45.51 -27.05
C THR A 5 2.62 -44.17 -27.03
N ALA A 6 2.85 -43.35 -26.04
CA ALA A 6 2.35 -41.99 -26.03
C ALA A 6 3.35 -41.08 -26.75
N CYS A 7 2.90 -40.46 -27.81
CA CYS A 7 3.61 -39.45 -28.59
C CYS A 7 3.55 -38.10 -27.88
N GLY A 8 4.72 -37.49 -27.64
CA GLY A 8 4.84 -36.18 -27.02
C GLY A 8 4.28 -35.03 -27.86
N GLY A 9 3.45 -34.22 -27.27
CA GLY A 9 3.03 -32.92 -27.79
C GLY A 9 3.32 -31.88 -26.67
N GLY A 10 4.30 -31.02 -26.89
CA GLY A 10 4.56 -29.88 -26.01
C GLY A 10 3.44 -28.87 -26.10
N GLY A 11 2.50 -28.95 -25.19
CA GLY A 11 1.52 -27.90 -24.93
C GLY A 11 1.89 -27.25 -23.61
N GLY A 12 2.19 -25.96 -23.61
CA GLY A 12 2.32 -25.18 -22.38
C GLY A 12 1.03 -25.32 -21.57
N ALA A 13 1.09 -25.95 -20.43
CA ALA A 13 -0.04 -26.06 -19.53
C ALA A 13 -0.35 -24.65 -19.00
N VAL A 14 -1.52 -24.14 -19.35
CA VAL A 14 -2.11 -23.01 -18.65
C VAL A 14 -2.59 -23.56 -17.31
N ILE A 15 -1.88 -23.25 -16.23
CA ILE A 15 -2.30 -23.59 -14.87
C ILE A 15 -3.54 -22.77 -14.57
N THR A 16 -4.70 -23.39 -14.56
CA THR A 16 -5.95 -22.76 -14.14
C THR A 16 -6.16 -22.97 -12.63
N LYS A 17 -6.94 -22.10 -11.98
CA LYS A 17 -7.27 -22.20 -10.54
C LYS A 17 -7.81 -23.57 -10.08
N ASN A 18 -8.16 -24.46 -11.00
CA ASN A 18 -8.63 -25.81 -10.72
C ASN A 18 -7.52 -26.89 -10.73
N ASP A 19 -6.28 -26.50 -11.05
CA ASP A 19 -5.12 -27.39 -11.04
C ASP A 19 -4.29 -27.26 -9.76
N LEU A 20 -4.91 -26.77 -8.67
CA LEU A 20 -4.29 -26.83 -7.35
C LEU A 20 -4.05 -28.30 -7.01
N ALA A 21 -2.81 -28.68 -6.81
CA ALA A 21 -2.43 -30.04 -6.40
C ALA A 21 -3.28 -30.48 -5.20
N GLU A 22 -3.62 -31.76 -5.17
CA GLU A 22 -4.27 -32.36 -4.00
C GLU A 22 -3.47 -31.98 -2.74
N PRO A 23 -4.17 -31.65 -1.60
CA PRO A 23 -3.47 -31.12 -0.44
C PRO A 23 -2.37 -32.09 0.06
N GLY A 24 -1.13 -31.63 -0.01
CA GLY A 24 -0.10 -31.99 0.92
C GLY A 24 0.44 -33.42 0.94
N THR A 25 0.78 -34.03 -0.22
CA THR A 25 1.48 -35.31 -0.22
C THR A 25 2.62 -35.41 -1.24
N ASP A 26 3.01 -34.32 -1.84
CA ASP A 26 4.02 -34.35 -2.90
C ASP A 26 5.46 -34.12 -2.40
N GLY A 27 5.64 -33.73 -1.10
CA GLY A 27 6.94 -33.42 -0.52
C GLY A 27 7.56 -32.14 -1.05
N VAL A 28 6.73 -31.23 -1.58
CA VAL A 28 7.14 -29.91 -2.08
C VAL A 28 6.57 -28.85 -1.14
N ALA A 29 7.45 -27.99 -0.64
CA ALA A 29 7.04 -26.89 0.23
C ALA A 29 6.16 -25.87 -0.55
N PRO A 30 5.06 -25.37 0.06
CA PRO A 30 4.18 -24.37 -0.56
C PRO A 30 4.91 -23.05 -0.80
N THR A 31 4.42 -22.28 -1.80
CA THR A 31 4.88 -20.92 -2.09
C THR A 31 3.71 -19.97 -2.12
N LEU A 32 3.95 -18.66 -1.89
CA LEU A 32 2.91 -17.65 -2.07
C LEU A 32 3.00 -17.08 -3.50
N LEU A 33 1.90 -17.18 -4.23
CA LEU A 33 1.77 -16.69 -5.62
C LEU A 33 1.46 -15.20 -5.64
N SER A 34 0.66 -14.74 -4.68
CA SER A 34 0.26 -13.35 -4.56
C SER A 34 0.17 -12.95 -3.09
N VAL A 35 0.79 -11.83 -2.76
CA VAL A 35 0.64 -11.13 -1.48
C VAL A 35 0.43 -9.67 -1.78
N THR A 36 -0.73 -9.13 -1.38
CA THR A 36 -1.07 -7.72 -1.59
C THR A 36 -1.51 -7.06 -0.30
N MET A 37 -1.17 -5.80 -0.12
CA MET A 37 -1.54 -5.02 1.08
C MET A 37 -2.40 -3.82 0.69
N LYS A 38 -3.47 -3.58 1.45
CA LYS A 38 -4.39 -2.46 1.21
C LYS A 38 -5.07 -2.01 2.49
N MET A 39 -5.70 -0.84 2.43
CA MET A 39 -6.64 -0.43 3.47
C MET A 39 -7.84 -1.38 3.48
N SER A 40 -8.31 -1.82 4.65
CA SER A 40 -9.41 -2.80 4.76
C SER A 40 -10.71 -2.35 4.10
N ARG A 41 -10.91 -1.04 3.89
CA ARG A 41 -12.10 -0.45 3.26
C ARG A 41 -11.88 -0.03 1.80
N ASP A 42 -10.68 -0.20 1.27
CA ASP A 42 -10.38 0.21 -0.09
C ASP A 42 -10.91 -0.81 -1.10
N LYS A 43 -11.54 -0.30 -2.16
CA LYS A 43 -12.01 -1.11 -3.29
C LYS A 43 -10.94 -1.29 -4.37
N ASP A 44 -9.87 -0.48 -4.32
CA ASP A 44 -8.76 -0.59 -5.25
C ASP A 44 -7.56 -1.28 -4.57
N PRO A 45 -7.28 -2.55 -4.87
CA PRO A 45 -6.18 -3.29 -4.24
C PRO A 45 -4.78 -2.75 -4.58
N LYS A 46 -4.68 -1.83 -5.52
CA LYS A 46 -3.40 -1.23 -5.94
C LYS A 46 -3.13 0.15 -5.34
N ALA A 47 -4.07 0.69 -4.58
CA ALA A 47 -3.88 2.00 -3.98
C ALA A 47 -2.87 1.90 -2.83
N ASN A 48 -1.69 2.47 -3.01
CA ASN A 48 -0.83 2.85 -1.91
C ASN A 48 -1.61 3.84 -1.06
N GLY A 49 -1.89 3.50 0.18
CA GLY A 49 -2.79 4.25 1.03
C GLY A 49 -2.18 4.60 2.37
N THR A 50 -2.78 5.57 3.01
CA THR A 50 -2.47 5.93 4.40
C THR A 50 -3.60 5.48 5.30
N VAL A 51 -3.29 4.70 6.33
CA VAL A 51 -4.22 4.33 7.40
C VAL A 51 -3.97 5.17 8.63
N LYS A 52 -5.04 5.48 9.35
CA LYS A 52 -5.05 6.24 10.60
C LYS A 52 -5.28 5.31 11.79
N LEU A 53 -5.10 5.85 13.00
CA LEU A 53 -5.46 5.17 14.24
C LEU A 53 -6.89 4.61 14.19
N GLY A 54 -7.06 3.34 14.52
CA GLY A 54 -8.33 2.62 14.48
C GLY A 54 -8.83 2.22 13.09
N GLN A 55 -8.08 2.52 12.03
CA GLN A 55 -8.33 1.95 10.71
C GLN A 55 -7.55 0.64 10.55
N ALA A 56 -7.98 -0.20 9.62
CA ALA A 56 -7.39 -1.52 9.42
C ALA A 56 -6.62 -1.64 8.12
N VAL A 57 -5.53 -2.40 8.18
CA VAL A 57 -4.79 -2.92 7.03
C VAL A 57 -5.28 -4.33 6.74
N ARG A 58 -5.41 -4.67 5.47
CA ARG A 58 -5.72 -6.01 4.99
C ARG A 58 -4.59 -6.52 4.12
N ILE A 59 -4.16 -7.74 4.37
CA ILE A 59 -3.21 -8.48 3.55
C ILE A 59 -3.96 -9.64 2.93
N ASP A 60 -4.03 -9.69 1.59
CA ASP A 60 -4.59 -10.83 0.85
C ASP A 60 -3.45 -11.73 0.41
N ILE A 61 -3.64 -13.04 0.53
CA ILE A 61 -2.63 -14.08 0.36
C ILE A 61 -3.20 -15.14 -0.58
N GLU A 62 -2.48 -15.47 -1.65
CA GLU A 62 -2.78 -16.58 -2.54
C GLU A 62 -1.58 -17.53 -2.56
N ALA A 63 -1.78 -18.78 -2.19
CA ALA A 63 -0.76 -19.83 -2.15
C ALA A 63 -0.81 -20.71 -3.40
N SER A 64 0.30 -21.38 -3.71
CA SER A 64 0.41 -22.32 -4.83
C SER A 64 -0.45 -23.57 -4.64
N GLU A 65 -0.78 -23.88 -3.39
CA GLU A 65 -1.53 -25.08 -3.00
C GLU A 65 -2.31 -24.81 -1.70
N ALA A 66 -2.97 -25.85 -1.19
CA ALA A 66 -3.67 -25.77 0.09
C ALA A 66 -2.69 -25.63 1.26
N ILE A 67 -2.81 -24.55 2.00
CA ILE A 67 -2.01 -24.31 3.20
C ILE A 67 -2.89 -24.32 4.46
N MET A 68 -2.28 -24.65 5.60
CA MET A 68 -2.87 -24.44 6.91
C MET A 68 -3.11 -22.95 7.13
N LYS A 69 -3.90 -22.60 8.17
CA LYS A 69 -4.10 -21.20 8.55
C LYS A 69 -2.72 -20.54 8.79
N PRO A 70 -2.32 -19.56 7.99
CA PRO A 70 -1.01 -18.93 8.14
C PRO A 70 -0.93 -18.12 9.44
N GLU A 71 0.29 -17.95 9.94
CA GLU A 71 0.60 -16.97 10.98
C GLU A 71 1.02 -15.66 10.30
N VAL A 72 0.30 -14.58 10.60
CA VAL A 72 0.58 -13.26 10.03
C VAL A 72 0.85 -12.26 11.15
N LEU A 73 2.01 -11.65 11.10
CA LEU A 73 2.38 -10.54 11.97
C LEU A 73 2.37 -9.25 11.15
N VAL A 74 1.80 -8.19 11.73
CA VAL A 74 1.84 -6.83 11.19
C VAL A 74 2.52 -5.94 12.23
N ASN A 75 3.54 -5.19 11.85
CA ASN A 75 4.39 -4.43 12.77
C ASN A 75 4.90 -5.28 13.95
N SER A 76 5.18 -6.57 13.69
CA SER A 76 5.57 -7.58 14.70
C SER A 76 4.48 -7.97 15.70
N MET A 77 3.24 -7.58 15.48
CA MET A 77 2.08 -7.97 16.28
C MET A 77 1.18 -8.95 15.51
N PRO A 78 0.58 -9.95 16.15
CA PRO A 78 -0.33 -10.86 15.49
C PRO A 78 -1.50 -10.12 14.84
N ALA A 79 -1.89 -10.54 13.63
CA ALA A 79 -3.09 -10.03 12.99
C ALA A 79 -4.34 -10.31 13.86
N ASP A 80 -5.28 -9.35 13.90
CA ASP A 80 -6.51 -9.47 14.69
C ASP A 80 -7.47 -10.52 14.12
N GLU A 81 -7.47 -10.65 12.80
CA GLU A 81 -8.31 -11.61 12.08
C GLU A 81 -7.52 -12.27 10.96
N ILE A 82 -7.61 -13.59 10.85
CA ILE A 82 -7.15 -14.36 9.70
C ILE A 82 -8.31 -15.22 9.23
N GLY A 83 -8.78 -14.96 8.02
CA GLY A 83 -9.87 -15.66 7.37
C GLY A 83 -9.46 -16.20 6.00
N GLY A 84 -10.35 -16.99 5.42
CA GLY A 84 -10.10 -17.64 4.14
C GLY A 84 -10.05 -19.16 4.28
N LYS A 85 -9.58 -19.83 3.26
CA LYS A 85 -9.48 -21.30 3.23
C LYS A 85 -8.65 -21.78 2.05
N VAL A 86 -8.13 -22.99 2.17
CA VAL A 86 -7.37 -23.70 1.12
C VAL A 86 -6.13 -22.90 0.76
N GLY A 87 -6.05 -22.26 -0.39
CA GLY A 87 -4.92 -21.44 -0.82
C GLY A 87 -5.22 -19.94 -0.80
N ASP A 88 -6.46 -19.54 -0.54
CA ASP A 88 -6.88 -18.12 -0.53
C ASP A 88 -7.12 -17.66 0.92
N TRP A 89 -6.25 -16.84 1.46
CA TRP A 89 -6.31 -16.31 2.83
C TRP A 89 -6.26 -14.79 2.86
N TYR A 90 -6.70 -14.22 3.97
CA TYR A 90 -6.49 -12.82 4.27
C TYR A 90 -6.19 -12.61 5.75
N ALA A 91 -5.48 -11.56 6.06
CA ALA A 91 -5.27 -11.08 7.41
C ALA A 91 -5.74 -9.62 7.54
N ILE A 92 -6.31 -9.27 8.69
CA ILE A 92 -6.71 -7.90 9.03
C ILE A 92 -6.01 -7.52 10.33
N TYR A 93 -5.46 -6.31 10.36
CA TYR A 93 -4.85 -5.73 11.54
C TYR A 93 -5.35 -4.30 11.73
N ASN A 94 -5.87 -3.99 12.93
CA ASN A 94 -6.32 -2.66 13.28
C ASN A 94 -5.16 -1.87 13.88
N MET A 95 -4.84 -0.72 13.27
CA MET A 95 -3.76 0.14 13.75
C MET A 95 -4.07 0.71 15.13
N THR A 96 -3.09 0.66 16.01
CA THR A 96 -3.18 1.05 17.42
C THR A 96 -2.21 2.18 17.75
N GLU A 97 -2.33 2.77 18.93
CA GLU A 97 -1.37 3.76 19.43
C GLU A 97 0.03 3.19 19.70
N ALA A 98 0.14 1.88 19.84
CA ALA A 98 1.43 1.21 20.07
C ALA A 98 2.23 1.03 18.78
N ASP A 99 1.58 1.13 17.62
CA ASP A 99 2.26 1.02 16.32
C ASP A 99 3.11 2.27 16.05
N ALA A 100 4.29 2.04 15.46
CA ALA A 100 5.14 3.12 15.00
C ALA A 100 4.56 3.73 13.71
N GLU A 101 4.60 5.05 13.58
CA GLU A 101 4.25 5.72 12.34
C GLU A 101 5.27 5.41 11.24
N GLY A 102 4.81 5.34 10.00
CA GLY A 102 5.59 5.00 8.83
C GLY A 102 5.04 3.82 8.07
N ASP A 103 5.87 3.20 7.24
CA ASP A 103 5.45 2.08 6.40
C ASP A 103 5.10 0.86 7.26
N VAL A 104 3.92 0.30 6.97
CA VAL A 104 3.44 -0.90 7.66
C VAL A 104 4.22 -2.10 7.16
N THR A 105 4.84 -2.81 8.09
CA THR A 105 5.58 -4.05 7.81
C THR A 105 4.76 -5.27 8.16
N PHE A 106 5.06 -6.40 7.53
CA PHE A 106 4.42 -7.67 7.86
C PHE A 106 5.37 -8.84 7.69
N SER A 107 5.00 -9.98 8.27
CA SER A 107 5.60 -11.29 7.98
C SER A 107 4.53 -12.37 7.98
N ILE A 108 4.66 -13.32 7.05
CA ILE A 108 3.75 -14.45 6.87
C ILE A 108 4.56 -15.73 7.00
N ALA A 109 4.23 -16.56 7.98
CA ALA A 109 4.70 -17.92 8.10
C ALA A 109 3.56 -18.89 7.77
N PHE A 110 3.83 -19.93 7.00
CA PHE A 110 2.81 -20.84 6.51
C PHE A 110 3.41 -22.23 6.24
N GLU A 111 2.54 -23.23 6.27
CA GLU A 111 2.85 -24.62 5.98
C GLU A 111 1.70 -25.25 5.21
N ASP A 112 1.97 -26.29 4.47
CA ASP A 112 0.94 -27.08 3.82
C ASP A 112 0.20 -27.99 4.81
N THR A 113 -0.78 -28.75 4.32
CA THR A 113 -1.57 -29.67 5.14
C THR A 113 -0.79 -30.91 5.59
N SER A 114 0.40 -31.16 5.05
CA SER A 114 1.32 -32.24 5.48
C SER A 114 2.35 -31.77 6.51
N GLY A 115 2.42 -30.44 6.77
CA GLY A 115 3.36 -29.83 7.71
C GLY A 115 4.68 -29.40 7.08
N GLU A 116 4.76 -29.32 5.73
CA GLU A 116 5.91 -28.76 5.04
C GLU A 116 5.85 -27.24 5.06
N ALA A 117 6.85 -26.60 5.64
CA ALA A 117 6.89 -25.14 5.81
C ALA A 117 7.37 -24.44 4.53
N GLY A 118 6.63 -23.44 4.10
CA GLY A 118 7.06 -22.49 3.07
C GLY A 118 8.09 -21.48 3.59
N VAL A 119 8.76 -20.80 2.69
CA VAL A 119 9.66 -19.70 3.05
C VAL A 119 8.84 -18.50 3.49
N SER A 120 9.11 -17.96 4.69
CA SER A 120 8.41 -16.79 5.21
C SER A 120 8.53 -15.60 4.26
N VAL A 121 7.43 -14.85 4.09
CA VAL A 121 7.31 -13.71 3.17
C VAL A 121 7.05 -12.44 3.96
N SER A 122 7.77 -11.35 3.62
CA SER A 122 7.64 -10.02 4.24
C SER A 122 7.49 -8.88 3.24
N GLU A 123 7.31 -9.21 1.97
CA GLU A 123 7.15 -8.26 0.88
C GLU A 123 5.90 -8.59 0.05
N THR A 124 5.26 -7.57 -0.50
CA THR A 124 4.13 -7.75 -1.42
C THR A 124 4.62 -8.10 -2.81
N THR A 125 3.86 -8.89 -3.55
CA THR A 125 4.22 -9.33 -4.91
C THR A 125 3.93 -8.29 -5.98
N ASP A 126 3.07 -7.32 -5.68
CA ASP A 126 2.64 -6.25 -6.59
C ASP A 126 3.21 -4.87 -6.24
N GLY A 127 4.07 -4.79 -5.20
CA GLY A 127 4.62 -3.53 -4.70
C GLY A 127 3.61 -2.66 -3.95
N SER A 128 2.44 -3.20 -3.58
CA SER A 128 1.48 -2.48 -2.76
C SER A 128 2.04 -2.22 -1.36
N ALA A 129 1.81 -1.03 -0.83
CA ALA A 129 2.28 -0.61 0.49
C ALA A 129 1.23 0.27 1.17
N VAL A 130 1.23 0.26 2.49
CA VAL A 130 0.39 1.11 3.33
C VAL A 130 1.26 1.82 4.34
N THR A 131 1.02 3.12 4.52
CA THR A 131 1.71 3.93 5.52
C THR A 131 0.76 4.22 6.68
N TYR A 132 1.21 4.01 7.90
CA TYR A 132 0.44 4.36 9.10
C TYR A 132 0.81 5.76 9.59
N CYS A 133 -0.22 6.55 9.89
CA CYS A 133 -0.09 7.86 10.50
C CYS A 133 -1.20 8.08 11.50
N ARG A 134 -0.84 8.30 12.74
CA ARG A 134 -1.77 8.36 13.88
C ARG A 134 -2.82 9.46 13.72
N GLU A 135 -2.41 10.65 13.37
CA GLU A 135 -3.28 11.82 13.22
C GLU A 135 -3.60 12.17 11.76
N GLY A 136 -3.03 11.42 10.82
CA GLY A 136 -3.12 11.63 9.39
C GLY A 136 -1.86 12.27 8.85
N CYS A 137 -1.07 11.49 8.10
CA CYS A 137 -0.12 12.08 7.18
C CYS A 137 -0.93 12.77 6.09
N SER A 138 -0.87 14.05 6.01
CA SER A 138 -1.16 14.68 4.73
C SER A 138 -0.12 14.14 3.76
N THR A 139 -0.54 13.35 2.76
CA THR A 139 0.27 13.00 1.60
C THR A 139 0.51 14.23 0.70
N GLY A 140 0.07 15.39 1.15
CA GLY A 140 0.37 16.71 0.63
C GLY A 140 1.22 17.42 1.66
N ASP A 141 2.38 17.78 1.25
CA ASP A 141 3.36 18.67 1.86
C ASP A 141 2.86 19.35 3.17
N SER A 142 3.08 18.68 4.32
CA SER A 142 2.80 19.25 5.65
C SER A 142 3.55 20.58 5.91
N SER A 143 4.42 20.97 4.97
CA SER A 143 5.10 22.25 4.97
C SER A 143 4.14 23.43 4.77
N LEU A 144 2.91 23.17 4.29
CA LEU A 144 1.88 24.22 4.09
C LEU A 144 0.96 24.40 5.30
N ALA A 145 0.93 23.48 6.27
CA ALA A 145 0.13 23.68 7.48
C ALA A 145 0.73 24.81 8.31
N GLY A 146 -0.11 25.73 8.75
CA GLY A 146 0.30 26.84 9.57
C GLY A 146 -0.17 28.22 9.08
N GLU A 147 0.46 29.24 9.62
CA GLU A 147 0.21 30.63 9.30
C GLU A 147 1.20 31.12 8.23
N TRP A 148 0.67 31.65 7.14
CA TRP A 148 1.46 32.15 6.02
C TRP A 148 1.11 33.59 5.69
N LYS A 149 2.13 34.37 5.37
CA LYS A 149 1.99 35.72 4.81
C LYS A 149 2.78 35.85 3.51
N LEU A 150 2.31 36.67 2.61
CA LEU A 150 3.10 37.07 1.44
C LEU A 150 4.30 37.87 1.89
N ALA A 151 5.52 37.38 1.62
CA ALA A 151 6.76 37.92 2.18
C ALA A 151 7.24 39.20 1.49
N GLY A 152 6.69 39.57 0.35
CA GLY A 152 7.10 40.74 -0.39
C GLY A 152 6.84 40.65 -1.90
N GLU A 153 7.50 41.49 -2.66
CA GLU A 153 7.36 41.54 -4.12
C GLU A 153 7.73 40.20 -4.77
N GLY A 154 6.88 39.69 -5.64
CA GLY A 154 7.06 38.40 -6.30
C GLY A 154 6.65 37.16 -5.45
N ALA A 155 6.14 37.37 -4.24
CA ALA A 155 5.75 36.27 -3.35
C ALA A 155 4.61 35.39 -3.90
N ALA A 156 3.76 35.93 -4.78
CA ALA A 156 2.77 35.15 -5.51
C ALA A 156 3.04 35.23 -7.01
N SER A 157 3.02 34.09 -7.68
CA SER A 157 3.27 34.01 -9.11
C SER A 157 2.46 32.89 -9.76
N VAL A 158 2.20 33.02 -11.05
CA VAL A 158 1.48 32.04 -11.87
C VAL A 158 2.28 31.78 -13.14
N GLY A 159 2.47 30.51 -13.46
CA GLY A 159 3.19 30.07 -14.64
C GLY A 159 2.98 28.58 -14.93
N PRO A 160 3.59 28.05 -15.98
CA PRO A 160 3.40 26.66 -16.41
C PRO A 160 4.04 25.62 -15.49
N SER A 161 4.83 26.04 -14.51
CA SER A 161 5.48 25.15 -13.54
C SER A 161 5.65 25.81 -12.17
N ALA A 162 5.89 25.03 -11.14
CA ALA A 162 6.13 25.52 -9.79
C ALA A 162 7.30 26.50 -9.76
N GLY A 163 7.10 27.66 -9.12
CA GLY A 163 8.07 28.76 -9.04
C GLY A 163 8.19 29.61 -10.31
N SER A 164 7.43 29.32 -11.37
CA SER A 164 7.38 30.13 -12.58
C SER A 164 6.54 31.39 -12.37
N ALA A 165 7.01 32.51 -12.90
CA ALA A 165 6.28 33.78 -12.96
C ALA A 165 5.94 34.20 -14.41
N GLU A 166 5.98 33.23 -15.35
CA GLU A 166 5.87 33.51 -16.80
C GLU A 166 4.59 34.17 -17.18
N TRP A 167 3.46 33.85 -16.52
CA TRP A 167 2.16 34.46 -16.85
C TRP A 167 1.87 35.66 -15.97
N TRP A 168 2.24 35.64 -14.72
CA TRP A 168 2.01 36.71 -13.77
C TRP A 168 2.84 36.56 -12.50
N ALA A 169 3.21 37.68 -11.87
CA ALA A 169 3.79 37.70 -10.53
C ALA A 169 3.29 38.93 -9.76
N SER A 170 3.27 38.87 -8.43
CA SER A 170 2.87 39.98 -7.54
C SER A 170 4.00 41.00 -7.42
N THR A 171 4.28 41.71 -8.52
CA THR A 171 5.30 42.77 -8.61
C THR A 171 4.70 44.12 -8.87
N SER A 172 5.38 45.18 -8.49
CA SER A 172 4.94 46.56 -8.77
C SER A 172 4.81 46.80 -10.27
N ALA A 173 5.63 46.15 -11.10
CA ALA A 173 5.54 46.26 -12.56
C ALA A 173 4.21 45.68 -13.12
N ASN A 174 3.59 44.74 -12.42
CA ASN A 174 2.31 44.12 -12.77
C ASN A 174 1.11 44.72 -11.99
N GLY A 175 1.29 45.83 -11.25
CA GLY A 175 0.26 46.39 -10.37
C GLY A 175 -0.18 45.47 -9.26
N GLY A 176 0.68 44.55 -8.84
CA GLY A 176 0.43 43.53 -7.82
C GLY A 176 1.42 43.55 -6.70
N GLY A 177 2.30 44.52 -6.62
CA GLY A 177 3.30 44.65 -5.58
C GLY A 177 2.75 45.09 -4.22
N PRO A 178 3.58 45.11 -3.18
CA PRO A 178 3.17 45.48 -1.82
C PRO A 178 2.55 46.84 -1.68
N ALA A 179 2.95 47.84 -2.51
CA ALA A 179 2.41 49.18 -2.47
C ALA A 179 1.01 49.30 -3.09
N GLU A 180 0.77 48.55 -4.16
CA GLU A 180 -0.51 48.57 -4.90
C GLU A 180 -1.57 47.65 -4.28
N ARG A 181 -1.14 46.64 -3.56
CA ARG A 181 -2.00 45.60 -2.97
C ARG A 181 -1.65 45.32 -1.50
N ALA A 182 -1.48 46.40 -0.74
CA ALA A 182 -1.09 46.29 0.67
C ALA A 182 -2.00 45.33 1.47
N CYS A 183 -3.30 45.31 1.16
CA CYS A 183 -4.23 44.37 1.84
C CYS A 183 -3.91 42.86 1.64
N TRP A 184 -3.27 42.50 0.53
CA TRP A 184 -2.87 41.08 0.34
C TRP A 184 -1.66 40.71 1.16
N PHE A 185 -0.80 41.66 1.43
CA PHE A 185 0.42 41.45 2.19
C PHE A 185 0.20 41.58 3.71
N ASP A 186 -0.95 42.12 4.10
CA ASP A 186 -1.40 42.15 5.49
C ASP A 186 -2.20 40.91 5.88
N ASP A 187 -2.77 40.19 4.88
CA ASP A 187 -3.57 39.00 5.12
C ASP A 187 -2.72 37.85 5.62
N VAL A 188 -3.30 37.08 6.51
CA VAL A 188 -2.75 35.84 7.03
C VAL A 188 -3.55 34.68 6.49
N PHE A 189 -2.90 33.79 5.80
CA PHE A 189 -3.49 32.57 5.26
C PHE A 189 -3.25 31.42 6.23
N TYR A 190 -4.33 30.80 6.66
CA TYR A 190 -4.27 29.60 7.50
C TYR A 190 -4.59 28.39 6.64
N PHE A 191 -3.66 27.46 6.58
CA PHE A 191 -3.88 26.16 5.98
C PHE A 191 -4.05 25.17 7.13
N SER A 192 -5.23 24.53 7.20
CA SER A 192 -5.53 23.44 8.13
C SER A 192 -5.47 22.11 7.37
N GLU A 193 -5.05 21.07 8.06
CA GLU A 193 -5.07 19.70 7.56
C GLU A 193 -6.51 19.20 7.31
#